data_5c47bc9f7b6d7c76da7d0ca93e4cc293
#
_entry.id   5c47bc9f7b6d7c76da7d0ca93e4cc293
#
_cell.length_a   1.000
_cell.length_b   1.000
_cell.length_c   1.000
_cell.angle_alpha   90.00
_cell.angle_beta   90.00
_cell.angle_gamma   90.00
#
_symmetry.space_group_name_H-M   'P 1'
#
loop_
_entity.id
_entity.type
_entity.pdbx_description
1 polymer ?
#
loop_
_entity_poly.entity_id
_entity_poly.type
_entity_poly.pdbx_seq_one_letter_code
_entity_poly.pdbx_strand_id
1 'polypeptide(L)'
;MICLAAIPRALAFDNAEIRRGIVGVLLATGMWGMFKTAFFVVSGPIAGTIYLVGLISGFGTVWAWLYFCSAYTGRTYHRRRRVQWASAAVFLAVVLVKLTNPIHGLYFTTREATEPFAYLAIEHGLFHWAVTGLSYVLTSVGLFMLFELYLNSEYDTRPLTVLIGLLAIPVVVDVAALATPQLINVIYAPIGVAAFSVGVLFVFERRFLAV
;
A
#
# COMPACT_ATOMS: atom_id res chain seq x y z
N MET A 1 4.96 7.75 -9.90
CA MET A 1 4.43 8.54 -11.07
C MET A 1 3.50 7.70 -11.95
N ILE A 2 3.86 6.47 -12.36
CA ILE A 2 3.01 5.61 -13.23
C ILE A 2 1.59 5.41 -12.65
N CYS A 3 1.47 5.14 -11.33
CA CYS A 3 0.16 4.98 -10.68
C CYS A 3 -0.74 6.21 -10.84
N LEU A 4 -0.19 7.42 -10.66
CA LEU A 4 -0.98 8.65 -10.83
C LEU A 4 -1.39 8.89 -12.28
N ALA A 5 -0.51 8.59 -13.23
CA ALA A 5 -0.80 8.67 -14.67
C ALA A 5 -1.86 7.65 -15.13
N ALA A 6 -2.05 6.55 -14.39
CA ALA A 6 -3.04 5.54 -14.68
C ALA A 6 -4.46 5.87 -14.17
N ILE A 7 -4.61 6.89 -13.30
CA ILE A 7 -5.91 7.26 -12.70
C ILE A 7 -6.99 7.59 -13.75
N PRO A 8 -6.72 8.38 -14.82
CA PRO A 8 -7.75 8.67 -15.83
C PRO A 8 -8.36 7.42 -16.44
N ARG A 9 -7.54 6.37 -16.65
CA ARG A 9 -8.02 5.08 -17.17
C ARG A 9 -8.85 4.31 -16.14
N ALA A 10 -8.46 4.39 -14.87
CA ALA A 10 -9.22 3.78 -13.78
C ALA A 10 -10.61 4.42 -13.61
N LEU A 11 -10.77 5.69 -13.96
CA LEU A 11 -12.06 6.39 -13.93
C LEU A 11 -13.04 5.88 -14.98
N ALA A 12 -12.59 5.18 -16.01
CA ALA A 12 -13.43 4.60 -17.06
C ALA A 12 -14.11 3.27 -16.66
N PHE A 13 -13.82 2.70 -15.48
CA PHE A 13 -14.52 1.51 -15.00
C PHE A 13 -16.00 1.78 -14.74
N ASP A 14 -16.89 0.93 -15.26
CA ASP A 14 -18.33 1.07 -15.09
C ASP A 14 -18.78 0.85 -13.66
N ASN A 15 -18.25 -0.19 -12.99
CA ASN A 15 -18.58 -0.48 -11.60
C ASN A 15 -17.99 0.58 -10.68
N ALA A 16 -18.87 1.38 -10.06
CA ALA A 16 -18.48 2.51 -9.21
C ALA A 16 -17.67 2.11 -7.97
N GLU A 17 -17.88 0.92 -7.42
CA GLU A 17 -17.17 0.46 -6.22
C GLU A 17 -15.77 -0.04 -6.57
N ILE A 18 -15.65 -0.84 -7.62
CA ILE A 18 -14.35 -1.27 -8.14
C ILE A 18 -13.54 -0.05 -8.56
N ARG A 19 -14.15 0.90 -9.28
CA ARG A 19 -13.54 2.17 -9.68
C ARG A 19 -12.99 2.96 -8.49
N ARG A 20 -13.78 3.14 -7.43
CA ARG A 20 -13.33 3.84 -6.21
C ARG A 20 -12.16 3.11 -5.55
N GLY A 21 -12.22 1.78 -5.50
CA GLY A 21 -11.15 0.96 -4.92
C GLY A 21 -9.84 1.10 -5.67
N ILE A 22 -9.85 0.90 -6.99
CA ILE A 22 -8.63 0.96 -7.80
C ILE A 22 -8.06 2.38 -7.87
N VAL A 23 -8.89 3.41 -7.98
CA VAL A 23 -8.46 4.81 -7.91
C VAL A 23 -7.83 5.12 -6.55
N GLY A 24 -8.43 4.63 -5.45
CA GLY A 24 -7.87 4.77 -4.11
C GLY A 24 -6.48 4.12 -3.98
N VAL A 25 -6.31 2.90 -4.49
CA VAL A 25 -5.01 2.20 -4.51
C VAL A 25 -3.98 2.97 -5.32
N LEU A 26 -4.33 3.39 -6.54
CA LEU A 26 -3.42 4.14 -7.42
C LEU A 26 -3.00 5.48 -6.81
N LEU A 27 -3.96 6.20 -6.22
CA LEU A 27 -3.70 7.50 -5.58
C LEU A 27 -2.79 7.33 -4.36
N ALA A 28 -3.15 6.44 -3.43
CA ALA A 28 -2.40 6.25 -2.20
C ALA A 28 -0.97 5.73 -2.48
N THR A 29 -0.83 4.75 -3.40
CA THR A 29 0.50 4.23 -3.81
C THR A 29 1.31 5.30 -4.53
N GLY A 30 0.68 6.05 -5.43
CA GLY A 30 1.34 7.13 -6.16
C GLY A 30 1.84 8.23 -5.23
N MET A 31 1.03 8.66 -4.26
CA MET A 31 1.42 9.61 -3.22
C MET A 31 2.55 9.05 -2.35
N TRP A 32 2.45 7.79 -1.91
CA TRP A 32 3.51 7.15 -1.14
C TRP A 32 4.85 7.18 -1.89
N GLY A 33 4.85 6.75 -3.16
CA GLY A 33 6.06 6.79 -4.00
C GLY A 33 6.59 8.22 -4.21
N MET A 34 5.70 9.19 -4.40
CA MET A 34 6.07 10.61 -4.55
C MET A 34 6.74 11.15 -3.29
N PHE A 35 6.15 10.94 -2.11
CA PHE A 35 6.72 11.40 -0.85
C PHE A 35 8.01 10.66 -0.50
N LYS A 36 8.11 9.36 -0.85
CA LYS A 36 9.37 8.61 -0.68
C LYS A 36 10.48 9.19 -1.55
N THR A 37 10.19 9.53 -2.80
CA THR A 37 11.15 10.17 -3.70
C THR A 37 11.53 11.57 -3.21
N ALA A 38 10.53 12.37 -2.81
CA ALA A 38 10.76 13.72 -2.29
C ALA A 38 11.66 13.71 -1.02
N PHE A 39 11.49 12.71 -0.15
CA PHE A 39 12.34 12.55 1.04
C PHE A 39 13.83 12.42 0.70
N PHE A 40 14.19 11.77 -0.41
CA PHE A 40 15.60 11.63 -0.81
C PHE A 40 16.17 12.89 -1.50
N VAL A 41 15.30 13.78 -1.97
CA VAL A 41 15.72 15.00 -2.71
C VAL A 41 15.74 16.23 -1.80
N VAL A 42 14.87 16.24 -0.78
CA VAL A 42 14.71 17.40 0.11
C VAL A 42 15.53 17.21 1.37
N SER A 43 16.32 18.22 1.71
CA SER A 43 17.14 18.28 2.92
C SER A 43 16.50 19.18 4.00
N GLY A 44 16.97 19.05 5.23
CA GLY A 44 16.56 19.91 6.35
C GLY A 44 15.28 19.44 7.06
N PRO A 45 14.69 20.28 7.92
CA PRO A 45 13.61 19.89 8.85
C PRO A 45 12.36 19.38 8.17
N ILE A 46 12.07 19.82 6.94
CA ILE A 46 10.89 19.42 6.17
C ILE A 46 10.96 17.96 5.70
N ALA A 47 12.16 17.38 5.59
CA ALA A 47 12.36 15.99 5.17
C ALA A 47 11.63 15.00 6.11
N GLY A 48 11.69 15.24 7.43
CA GLY A 48 10.95 14.43 8.41
C GLY A 48 9.45 14.51 8.23
N THR A 49 8.89 15.68 7.91
CA THR A 49 7.46 15.85 7.62
C THR A 49 7.08 15.14 6.33
N ILE A 50 7.88 15.25 5.28
CA ILE A 50 7.66 14.53 4.00
C ILE A 50 7.65 13.02 4.24
N TYR A 51 8.61 12.52 5.02
CA TYR A 51 8.67 11.11 5.41
C TYR A 51 7.39 10.66 6.15
N LEU A 52 6.94 11.45 7.12
CA LEU A 52 5.73 11.19 7.90
C LEU A 52 4.47 11.10 7.00
N VAL A 53 4.29 12.05 6.09
CA VAL A 53 3.17 12.05 5.13
C VAL A 53 3.25 10.82 4.20
N GLY A 54 4.47 10.46 3.78
CA GLY A 54 4.71 9.22 3.04
C GLY A 54 4.27 7.98 3.80
N LEU A 55 4.59 7.87 5.10
CA LEU A 55 4.15 6.76 5.96
C LEU A 55 2.63 6.69 6.13
N ILE A 56 1.95 7.84 6.20
CA ILE A 56 0.48 7.89 6.28
C ILE A 56 -0.13 7.43 4.97
N SER A 57 0.39 7.91 3.84
CA SER A 57 -0.06 7.52 2.50
C SER A 57 0.15 6.02 2.26
N GLY A 58 1.30 5.46 2.66
CA GLY A 58 1.59 4.03 2.57
C GLY A 58 0.60 3.18 3.37
N PHE A 59 0.26 3.59 4.58
CA PHE A 59 -0.75 2.91 5.38
C PHE A 59 -2.16 3.05 4.77
N GLY A 60 -2.45 4.18 4.13
CA GLY A 60 -3.68 4.40 3.37
C GLY A 60 -3.84 3.44 2.19
N THR A 61 -2.74 3.03 1.55
CA THR A 61 -2.75 2.04 0.47
C THR A 61 -3.35 0.70 0.90
N VAL A 62 -3.07 0.26 2.13
CA VAL A 62 -3.60 -1.01 2.67
C VAL A 62 -5.13 -0.98 2.77
N TRP A 63 -5.70 0.13 3.20
CA TRP A 63 -7.15 0.29 3.32
C TRP A 63 -7.83 0.40 1.96
N ALA A 64 -7.24 1.15 1.04
CA ALA A 64 -7.72 1.21 -0.34
C ALA A 64 -7.66 -0.17 -1.02
N TRP A 65 -6.61 -0.96 -0.75
CA TRP A 65 -6.45 -2.32 -1.20
C TRP A 65 -7.55 -3.24 -0.67
N LEU A 66 -7.82 -3.25 0.62
CA LEU A 66 -8.89 -4.05 1.22
C LEU A 66 -10.27 -3.67 0.68
N TYR A 67 -10.52 -2.37 0.50
CA TYR A 67 -11.75 -1.90 -0.12
C TYR A 67 -11.87 -2.44 -1.54
N PHE A 68 -10.82 -2.31 -2.36
CA PHE A 68 -10.77 -2.83 -3.72
C PHE A 68 -11.03 -4.35 -3.75
N CYS A 69 -10.30 -5.13 -2.94
CA CYS A 69 -10.49 -6.58 -2.89
C CYS A 69 -11.93 -6.97 -2.51
N SER A 70 -12.51 -6.30 -1.51
CA SER A 70 -13.88 -6.57 -1.09
C SER A 70 -14.90 -6.21 -2.18
N ALA A 71 -14.72 -5.11 -2.91
CA ALA A 71 -15.60 -4.70 -4.00
C ALA A 71 -15.44 -5.63 -5.22
N TYR A 72 -14.19 -5.94 -5.58
CA TYR A 72 -13.85 -6.75 -6.74
C TYR A 72 -14.31 -8.21 -6.60
N THR A 73 -14.22 -8.78 -5.40
CA THR A 73 -14.67 -10.15 -5.12
C THR A 73 -16.18 -10.27 -4.82
N GLY A 74 -16.96 -9.20 -5.04
CA GLY A 74 -18.39 -9.17 -4.76
C GLY A 74 -18.75 -9.24 -3.28
N ARG A 75 -17.79 -9.14 -2.38
CA ARG A 75 -18.03 -9.17 -0.94
C ARG A 75 -18.57 -7.82 -0.45
N THR A 76 -19.30 -7.83 0.65
CA THR A 76 -19.97 -6.64 1.20
C THR A 76 -19.24 -6.02 2.41
N TYR A 77 -18.00 -6.44 2.70
CA TYR A 77 -17.28 -5.95 3.89
C TYR A 77 -17.12 -4.44 3.88
N HIS A 78 -16.78 -3.86 2.73
CA HIS A 78 -16.64 -2.42 2.54
C HIS A 78 -17.94 -1.63 2.71
N ARG A 79 -19.12 -2.28 2.67
CA ARG A 79 -20.44 -1.64 2.89
C ARG A 79 -20.92 -1.76 4.34
N ARG A 80 -20.35 -2.66 5.14
CA ARG A 80 -20.79 -2.90 6.52
C ARG A 80 -20.33 -1.76 7.43
N ARG A 81 -21.27 -1.00 7.99
CA ARG A 81 -20.96 0.13 8.90
C ARG A 81 -20.00 -0.23 10.03
N ARG A 82 -20.16 -1.42 10.64
CA ARG A 82 -19.27 -1.87 11.72
C ARG A 82 -17.82 -2.00 11.24
N VAL A 83 -17.62 -2.57 10.04
CA VAL A 83 -16.28 -2.71 9.44
C VAL A 83 -15.71 -1.33 9.09
N GLN A 84 -16.52 -0.45 8.51
CA GLN A 84 -16.09 0.92 8.18
C GLN A 84 -15.63 1.68 9.43
N TRP A 85 -16.43 1.64 10.52
CA TRP A 85 -16.06 2.32 11.76
C TRP A 85 -14.83 1.70 12.42
N ALA A 86 -14.73 0.37 12.47
CA ALA A 86 -13.54 -0.32 12.99
C ALA A 86 -12.29 0.03 12.18
N SER A 87 -12.40 -0.01 10.86
CA SER A 87 -11.32 0.37 9.94
C SER A 87 -10.89 1.83 10.13
N ALA A 88 -11.86 2.74 10.20
CA ALA A 88 -11.60 4.16 10.43
C ALA A 88 -10.92 4.39 11.80
N ALA A 89 -11.40 3.71 12.85
CA ALA A 89 -10.83 3.83 14.20
C ALA A 89 -9.36 3.37 14.22
N VAL A 90 -9.05 2.21 13.62
CA VAL A 90 -7.67 1.69 13.53
C VAL A 90 -6.80 2.63 12.69
N PHE A 91 -7.30 3.09 11.54
CA PHE A 91 -6.58 4.03 10.69
C PHE A 91 -6.24 5.32 11.43
N LEU A 92 -7.24 5.94 12.07
CA LEU A 92 -7.07 7.19 12.83
C LEU A 92 -6.13 7.01 14.02
N ALA A 93 -6.23 5.89 14.76
CA ALA A 93 -5.33 5.61 15.87
C ALA A 93 -3.86 5.54 15.40
N VAL A 94 -3.60 4.83 14.31
CA VAL A 94 -2.25 4.74 13.72
C VAL A 94 -1.78 6.10 13.20
N VAL A 95 -2.65 6.86 12.54
CA VAL A 95 -2.31 8.22 12.06
C VAL A 95 -2.00 9.15 13.23
N LEU A 96 -2.77 9.10 14.31
CA LEU A 96 -2.50 9.89 15.52
C LEU A 96 -1.13 9.55 16.11
N VAL A 97 -0.80 8.26 16.27
CA VAL A 97 0.53 7.84 16.76
C VAL A 97 1.64 8.36 15.84
N LYS A 98 1.43 8.35 14.52
CA LYS A 98 2.41 8.90 13.57
C LYS A 98 2.53 10.43 13.71
N LEU A 99 1.42 11.15 13.80
CA LEU A 99 1.42 12.62 13.92
C LEU A 99 2.01 13.11 15.24
N THR A 100 1.81 12.36 16.31
CA THR A 100 2.39 12.68 17.64
C THR A 100 3.83 12.18 17.80
N ASN A 101 4.41 11.52 16.79
CA ASN A 101 5.77 11.00 16.84
C ASN A 101 6.84 12.04 17.23
N PRO A 102 6.77 13.33 16.83
CA PRO A 102 7.73 14.33 17.28
C PRO A 102 7.78 14.52 18.81
N ILE A 103 6.72 14.13 19.54
CA ILE A 103 6.64 14.25 20.99
C ILE A 103 7.26 13.05 21.70
N HIS A 104 7.06 11.84 21.19
CA HIS A 104 7.44 10.60 21.90
C HIS A 104 8.53 9.76 21.20
N GLY A 105 8.80 9.98 19.89
CA GLY A 105 9.83 9.26 19.13
C GLY A 105 9.63 7.75 19.00
N LEU A 106 8.46 7.21 19.37
CA LEU A 106 8.22 5.76 19.44
C LEU A 106 7.99 5.11 18.07
N TYR A 107 7.63 5.91 17.06
CA TYR A 107 7.39 5.41 15.71
C TYR A 107 8.68 5.42 14.88
N PHE A 108 9.40 6.52 14.88
CA PHE A 108 10.74 6.65 14.31
C PHE A 108 11.49 7.80 14.97
N THR A 109 12.81 7.73 14.95
CA THR A 109 13.71 8.83 15.28
C THR A 109 14.53 9.22 14.06
N THR A 110 15.06 10.44 14.06
CA THR A 110 15.84 10.96 12.96
C THR A 110 17.25 11.35 13.45
N ARG A 111 18.28 11.02 12.66
CA ARG A 111 19.65 11.40 12.92
C ARG A 111 20.28 11.95 11.63
N GLU A 112 20.97 13.06 11.72
CA GLU A 112 21.78 13.55 10.61
C GLU A 112 23.01 12.65 10.43
N ALA A 113 23.19 12.13 9.23
CA ALA A 113 24.36 11.37 8.81
C ALA A 113 25.08 12.15 7.72
N THR A 114 26.42 12.12 7.75
CA THR A 114 27.27 12.90 6.85
C THR A 114 28.01 12.04 5.83
N GLU A 115 28.05 10.74 6.03
CA GLU A 115 28.75 9.81 5.15
C GLU A 115 27.74 8.86 4.48
N PRO A 116 27.88 8.59 3.17
CA PRO A 116 28.83 9.15 2.18
C PRO A 116 28.45 10.55 1.68
N PHE A 117 27.29 11.08 2.04
CA PHE A 117 26.77 12.42 1.79
C PHE A 117 25.81 12.79 2.92
N ALA A 118 25.53 14.07 3.10
CA ALA A 118 24.61 14.51 4.15
C ALA A 118 23.18 14.05 3.85
N TYR A 119 22.60 13.25 4.75
CA TYR A 119 21.22 12.76 4.67
C TYR A 119 20.59 12.56 6.05
N LEU A 120 19.25 12.50 6.09
CA LEU A 120 18.51 12.23 7.30
C LEU A 120 18.32 10.71 7.43
N ALA A 121 19.06 10.08 8.35
CA ALA A 121 18.90 8.68 8.69
C ALA A 121 17.65 8.50 9.56
N ILE A 122 16.85 7.50 9.25
CA ILE A 122 15.63 7.15 9.97
C ILE A 122 15.86 5.84 10.73
N GLU A 123 15.64 5.87 12.03
CA GLU A 123 15.65 4.68 12.88
C GLU A 123 14.22 4.34 13.28
N HIS A 124 13.78 3.12 12.95
CA HIS A 124 12.40 2.68 13.14
C HIS A 124 12.17 2.17 14.57
N GLY A 125 11.16 2.73 15.24
CA GLY A 125 10.75 2.30 16.57
C GLY A 125 9.81 1.10 16.57
N LEU A 126 9.45 0.63 17.77
CA LEU A 126 8.59 -0.54 17.96
C LEU A 126 7.21 -0.38 17.28
N PHE A 127 6.60 0.80 17.37
CA PHE A 127 5.30 1.05 16.74
C PHE A 127 5.37 0.97 15.21
N HIS A 128 6.49 1.34 14.61
CA HIS A 128 6.69 1.16 13.16
C HIS A 128 6.58 -0.32 12.76
N TRP A 129 7.28 -1.19 13.48
CA TRP A 129 7.26 -2.63 13.21
C TRP A 129 5.90 -3.27 13.47
N ALA A 130 5.21 -2.85 14.53
CA ALA A 130 3.86 -3.32 14.82
C ALA A 130 2.86 -2.93 13.70
N VAL A 131 2.91 -1.68 13.24
CA VAL A 131 2.03 -1.19 12.14
C VAL A 131 2.41 -1.83 10.81
N THR A 132 3.69 -2.08 10.57
CA THR A 132 4.17 -2.80 9.38
C THR A 132 3.65 -4.24 9.38
N GLY A 133 3.76 -4.96 10.49
CA GLY A 133 3.18 -6.29 10.66
C GLY A 133 1.66 -6.30 10.42
N LEU A 134 0.93 -5.34 11.03
CA LEU A 134 -0.50 -5.16 10.78
C LEU A 134 -0.80 -4.95 9.29
N SER A 135 0.00 -4.12 8.61
CA SER A 135 -0.15 -3.85 7.17
C SER A 135 0.00 -5.11 6.33
N TYR A 136 0.97 -5.98 6.65
CA TYR A 136 1.14 -7.25 5.96
C TYR A 136 -0.01 -8.22 6.21
N VAL A 137 -0.51 -8.32 7.46
CA VAL A 137 -1.69 -9.14 7.77
C VAL A 137 -2.90 -8.67 6.96
N LEU A 138 -3.17 -7.38 6.95
CA LEU A 138 -4.30 -6.82 6.21
C LEU A 138 -4.15 -7.00 4.68
N THR A 139 -2.94 -6.83 4.15
CA THR A 139 -2.65 -7.09 2.72
C THR A 139 -2.89 -8.56 2.38
N SER A 140 -2.48 -9.48 3.24
CA SER A 140 -2.71 -10.92 3.08
C SER A 140 -4.19 -11.28 3.10
N VAL A 141 -5.01 -10.60 3.91
CA VAL A 141 -6.48 -10.76 3.88
C VAL A 141 -7.04 -10.40 2.50
N GLY A 142 -6.58 -9.31 1.89
CA GLY A 142 -6.96 -8.94 0.52
C GLY A 142 -6.52 -9.98 -0.53
N LEU A 143 -5.28 -10.48 -0.42
CA LEU A 143 -4.78 -11.56 -1.27
C LEU A 143 -5.61 -12.83 -1.13
N PHE A 144 -5.98 -13.20 0.10
CA PHE A 144 -6.83 -14.37 0.35
C PHE A 144 -8.20 -14.23 -0.30
N MET A 145 -8.82 -13.05 -0.25
CA MET A 145 -10.09 -12.79 -0.94
C MET A 145 -9.98 -13.02 -2.45
N LEU A 146 -8.89 -12.55 -3.09
CA LEU A 146 -8.64 -12.76 -4.51
C LEU A 146 -8.34 -14.23 -4.83
N PHE A 147 -7.57 -14.89 -3.97
CA PHE A 147 -7.25 -16.31 -4.14
C PHE A 147 -8.49 -17.20 -4.04
N GLU A 148 -9.40 -16.90 -3.11
CA GLU A 148 -10.67 -17.61 -2.98
C GLU A 148 -11.56 -17.41 -4.23
N LEU A 149 -11.58 -16.18 -4.79
CA LEU A 149 -12.25 -15.92 -6.07
C LEU A 149 -11.62 -16.76 -7.18
N TYR A 150 -10.28 -16.85 -7.23
CA TYR A 150 -9.57 -17.69 -8.20
C TYR A 150 -9.98 -19.16 -8.11
N LEU A 151 -10.05 -19.73 -6.92
CA LEU A 151 -10.40 -21.15 -6.72
C LEU A 151 -11.85 -21.47 -7.07
N ASN A 152 -12.78 -20.51 -6.89
CA ASN A 152 -14.21 -20.73 -7.05
C ASN A 152 -14.76 -20.19 -8.39
N SER A 153 -13.91 -19.65 -9.26
CA SER A 153 -14.32 -19.12 -10.56
C SER A 153 -14.28 -20.21 -11.63
N GLU A 154 -15.34 -20.33 -12.39
CA GLU A 154 -15.44 -21.22 -13.57
C GLU A 154 -14.76 -20.60 -14.82
N TYR A 155 -14.36 -19.33 -14.75
CA TYR A 155 -13.74 -18.61 -15.85
C TYR A 155 -12.21 -18.77 -15.85
N ASP A 156 -11.57 -18.47 -16.99
CA ASP A 156 -10.09 -18.45 -17.11
C ASP A 156 -9.49 -17.35 -16.23
N THR A 157 -9.07 -17.73 -15.03
CA THR A 157 -8.50 -16.86 -14.01
C THR A 157 -6.97 -16.77 -14.07
N ARG A 158 -6.31 -17.35 -15.10
CA ARG A 158 -4.84 -17.27 -15.27
C ARG A 158 -4.31 -15.85 -15.17
N PRO A 159 -4.96 -14.83 -15.76
CA PRO A 159 -4.51 -13.45 -15.61
C PRO A 159 -4.51 -12.96 -14.16
N LEU A 160 -5.51 -13.37 -13.37
CA LEU A 160 -5.59 -13.01 -11.95
C LEU A 160 -4.46 -13.66 -11.14
N THR A 161 -4.05 -14.88 -11.48
CA THR A 161 -2.91 -15.56 -10.85
C THR A 161 -1.61 -14.77 -11.05
N VAL A 162 -1.37 -14.27 -12.27
CA VAL A 162 -0.19 -13.44 -12.56
C VAL A 162 -0.19 -12.16 -11.72
N LEU A 163 -1.35 -11.50 -11.60
CA LEU A 163 -1.49 -10.28 -10.80
C LEU A 163 -1.30 -10.53 -9.30
N ILE A 164 -1.86 -11.63 -8.79
CA ILE A 164 -1.66 -12.05 -7.39
C ILE A 164 -0.17 -12.31 -7.15
N GLY A 165 0.51 -13.01 -8.08
CA GLY A 165 1.95 -13.25 -8.00
C GLY A 165 2.78 -11.97 -7.99
N LEU A 166 2.48 -11.03 -8.89
CA LEU A 166 3.15 -9.72 -8.95
C LEU A 166 3.02 -8.92 -7.65
N LEU A 167 1.93 -9.09 -6.93
CA LEU A 167 1.74 -8.44 -5.63
C LEU A 167 2.35 -9.24 -4.48
N ALA A 168 2.24 -10.57 -4.50
CA ALA A 168 2.69 -11.43 -3.42
C ALA A 168 4.22 -11.50 -3.34
N ILE A 169 4.93 -11.57 -4.49
CA ILE A 169 6.39 -11.67 -4.52
C ILE A 169 7.08 -10.53 -3.76
N PRO A 170 6.81 -9.25 -4.03
CA PRO A 170 7.42 -8.17 -3.26
C PRO A 170 7.13 -8.21 -1.76
N VAL A 171 5.91 -8.62 -1.38
CA VAL A 171 5.55 -8.77 0.06
C VAL A 171 6.38 -9.87 0.71
N VAL A 172 6.56 -11.01 0.03
CA VAL A 172 7.41 -12.11 0.52
C VAL A 172 8.87 -11.65 0.60
N VAL A 173 9.36 -10.91 -0.37
CA VAL A 173 10.73 -10.37 -0.36
C VAL A 173 10.92 -9.38 0.78
N ASP A 174 9.95 -8.48 1.05
CA ASP A 174 10.01 -7.55 2.17
C ASP A 174 10.06 -8.31 3.52
N VAL A 175 9.23 -9.36 3.68
CA VAL A 175 9.25 -10.19 4.89
C VAL A 175 10.58 -10.94 5.02
N ALA A 176 11.12 -11.51 3.94
CA ALA A 176 12.42 -12.17 3.94
C ALA A 176 13.57 -11.20 4.25
N ALA A 177 13.45 -9.94 3.80
CA ALA A 177 14.43 -8.89 4.08
C ALA A 177 14.54 -8.57 5.58
N LEU A 178 13.49 -8.82 6.38
CA LEU A 178 13.59 -8.69 7.85
C LEU A 178 14.65 -9.62 8.46
N ALA A 179 14.93 -10.76 7.81
CA ALA A 179 15.97 -11.69 8.23
C ALA A 179 17.37 -11.34 7.67
N THR A 180 17.46 -10.34 6.78
CA THR A 180 18.70 -10.00 6.06
C THR A 180 18.98 -8.50 6.21
N PRO A 181 19.88 -8.08 7.14
CA PRO A 181 20.11 -6.66 7.45
C PRO A 181 20.45 -5.79 6.25
N GLN A 182 21.09 -6.36 5.22
CA GLN A 182 21.50 -5.64 4.01
C GLN A 182 20.29 -5.23 3.14
N LEU A 183 19.17 -5.96 3.21
CA LEU A 183 17.96 -5.73 2.40
C LEU A 183 16.90 -4.91 3.15
N ILE A 184 17.03 -4.75 4.46
CA ILE A 184 16.01 -4.11 5.31
C ILE A 184 15.71 -2.64 4.95
N ASN A 185 16.64 -1.98 4.27
CA ASN A 185 16.49 -0.58 3.87
C ASN A 185 15.69 -0.39 2.58
N VAL A 186 15.38 -1.47 1.86
CA VAL A 186 14.63 -1.43 0.60
C VAL A 186 13.25 -2.03 0.83
N ILE A 187 12.20 -1.24 0.58
CA ILE A 187 10.81 -1.69 0.68
C ILE A 187 10.32 -2.02 -0.74
N TYR A 188 10.00 -3.28 -1.00
CA TYR A 188 9.60 -3.78 -2.32
C TYR A 188 8.08 -3.78 -2.53
N ALA A 189 7.28 -3.80 -1.45
CA ALA A 189 5.82 -3.84 -1.53
C ALA A 189 5.18 -2.76 -2.44
N PRO A 190 5.64 -1.49 -2.47
CA PRO A 190 5.10 -0.48 -3.37
C PRO A 190 5.26 -0.84 -4.85
N ILE A 191 6.32 -1.56 -5.20
CA ILE A 191 6.58 -1.99 -6.58
C ILE A 191 5.52 -3.03 -6.98
N GLY A 192 5.22 -3.99 -6.10
CA GLY A 192 4.19 -5.00 -6.35
C GLY A 192 2.80 -4.39 -6.48
N VAL A 193 2.43 -3.48 -5.57
CA VAL A 193 1.13 -2.78 -5.64
C VAL A 193 1.02 -1.94 -6.91
N ALA A 194 2.10 -1.26 -7.32
CA ALA A 194 2.12 -0.50 -8.57
C ALA A 194 2.00 -1.41 -9.79
N ALA A 195 2.75 -2.51 -9.84
CA ALA A 195 2.69 -3.48 -10.93
C ALA A 195 1.31 -4.14 -11.03
N PHE A 196 0.71 -4.54 -9.91
CA PHE A 196 -0.66 -5.04 -9.85
C PHE A 196 -1.66 -4.02 -10.39
N SER A 197 -1.63 -2.80 -9.88
CA SER A 197 -2.59 -1.76 -10.25
C SER A 197 -2.51 -1.39 -11.74
N VAL A 198 -1.30 -1.29 -12.26
CA VAL A 198 -1.06 -1.05 -13.70
C VAL A 198 -1.46 -2.27 -14.52
N GLY A 199 -1.13 -3.48 -14.05
CA GLY A 199 -1.52 -4.73 -14.71
C GLY A 199 -3.03 -4.88 -14.85
N VAL A 200 -3.81 -4.57 -13.80
CA VAL A 200 -5.28 -4.56 -13.87
C VAL A 200 -5.78 -3.62 -14.96
N LEU A 201 -5.20 -2.42 -15.07
CA LEU A 201 -5.68 -1.41 -16.01
C LEU A 201 -5.30 -1.67 -17.47
N PHE A 202 -4.09 -2.15 -17.72
CA PHE A 202 -3.53 -2.20 -19.09
C PHE A 202 -3.57 -3.61 -19.71
N VAL A 203 -3.48 -4.66 -18.90
CA VAL A 203 -3.40 -6.02 -19.41
C VAL A 203 -4.75 -6.71 -19.43
N PHE A 204 -5.65 -6.38 -18.49
CA PHE A 204 -6.87 -7.14 -18.26
C PHE A 204 -8.16 -6.35 -18.45
N GLU A 205 -8.09 -5.09 -18.89
CA GLU A 205 -9.26 -4.20 -19.07
C GLU A 205 -10.42 -4.86 -19.83
N ARG A 206 -10.14 -5.65 -20.89
CA ARG A 206 -11.17 -6.30 -21.71
C ARG A 206 -11.76 -7.58 -21.10
N ARG A 207 -11.07 -8.23 -20.17
CA ARG A 207 -11.48 -9.50 -19.58
C ARG A 207 -12.04 -9.36 -18.18
N PHE A 208 -11.65 -8.31 -17.44
CA PHE A 208 -12.12 -8.02 -16.09
C PHE A 208 -13.43 -7.22 -16.04
N LEU A 209 -13.82 -6.57 -17.13
CA LEU A 209 -15.07 -5.82 -17.24
C LEU A 209 -16.28 -6.70 -17.62
N ALA A 210 -16.06 -7.98 -17.89
CA ALA A 210 -17.09 -8.94 -18.28
C ALA A 210 -17.67 -9.76 -17.10
N VAL A 211 -17.36 -9.38 -15.85
CA VAL A 211 -17.89 -10.04 -14.63
C VAL A 211 -18.89 -9.16 -13.91
#